data_254c3ea835102d1abdb7a597d1d5d559
#
_entry.id   254c3ea835102d1abdb7a597d1d5d559
#
_cell.length_a   1.000
_cell.length_b   1.000
_cell.length_c   1.000
_cell.angle_alpha   90.00
_cell.angle_beta   90.00
_cell.angle_gamma   90.00
#
_symmetry.space_group_name_H-M   'P 1'
#
loop_
_entity.id
_entity.type
_entity.pdbx_description
1 polymer ?
#
loop_
_entity_poly.entity_id
_entity_poly.type
_entity_poly.pdbx_seq_one_letter_code
_entity_poly.pdbx_strand_id
1 'polypeptide(L)'
;NNMLFVGVDLGTSAVKLLLMDENGKIKNIVSKEYPLYFPHPGWSEQKPEDWFAQSMEGLKELLEGFAKDQVKGISFGGQMHGLVALDKEDQVIRPAILWNDGRTTKQTDYLNQVIGKEKLSEYTANIAFAGFTAPKILWMKENEPENFAKIEKIMLPKDYLAYRLSGSFCTEYSDASGMLLLDVEHKCWSAKMLEICGITEAQLPKLYESWEVVGTLKAEIAAELGVSEDVKVIAGAGDNAAAAVGTATVGDGGCNISLGTSGTLFISSKKFGVDKNNALHSFDHADGNYHLMGCMLSAASCNKWWMDEILKTKDYPAEQAGITKLGENHVFYLPYLMGERSPHNDPSARAAFIGMSMDSTREDMTQAVLEGVAFGLRDSLEVARSIGVNPERTKICGGGAKSPLWRKIIANVMNMKVDLIESEEGPGYGAAILAAVGCGVFDSVEEAAKKLVKVTGTEEPDPELVQKYEERYQEFKELYPVLKGFFQKKQV
;
A
#
# COMPACT_ATOMS: atom_id res chain seq x y z
N ASN A 1 -7.29 -29.15 -18.57
CA ASN A 1 -6.17 -29.10 -17.63
C ASN A 1 -5.62 -27.68 -17.54
N ASN A 2 -6.19 -26.92 -16.64
CA ASN A 2 -5.79 -25.52 -16.45
C ASN A 2 -4.54 -25.42 -15.60
N MET A 3 -3.61 -24.57 -16.00
CA MET A 3 -2.47 -24.19 -15.15
C MET A 3 -2.98 -23.46 -13.92
N LEU A 4 -2.30 -23.69 -12.80
CA LEU A 4 -2.63 -23.07 -11.52
C LEU A 4 -1.47 -22.22 -11.03
N PHE A 5 -1.81 -21.08 -10.41
CA PHE A 5 -0.86 -20.10 -9.89
C PHE A 5 -1.24 -19.74 -8.45
N VAL A 6 -0.24 -19.62 -7.60
CA VAL A 6 -0.42 -19.29 -6.19
C VAL A 6 0.01 -17.84 -5.95
N GLY A 7 -0.88 -17.08 -5.32
CA GLY A 7 -0.57 -15.75 -4.80
C GLY A 7 -0.55 -15.80 -3.27
N VAL A 8 0.52 -15.32 -2.67
CA VAL A 8 0.70 -15.26 -1.22
C VAL A 8 0.68 -13.79 -0.79
N ASP A 9 -0.26 -13.43 0.06
CA ASP A 9 -0.31 -12.10 0.68
C ASP A 9 0.13 -12.23 2.13
N LEU A 10 1.36 -11.84 2.41
CA LEU A 10 1.94 -11.87 3.75
C LEU A 10 1.53 -10.62 4.51
N GLY A 11 0.35 -10.66 5.10
CA GLY A 11 -0.22 -9.52 5.83
C GLY A 11 0.33 -9.37 7.24
N THR A 12 -0.14 -8.35 7.95
CA THR A 12 0.31 -8.04 9.31
C THR A 12 -0.23 -9.05 10.35
N SER A 13 -1.50 -9.43 10.26
CA SER A 13 -2.12 -10.34 11.22
C SER A 13 -2.27 -11.77 10.70
N ALA A 14 -2.13 -11.98 9.40
CA ALA A 14 -2.34 -13.27 8.77
C ALA A 14 -1.68 -13.32 7.40
N VAL A 15 -1.36 -14.53 6.95
CA VAL A 15 -1.04 -14.78 5.56
C VAL A 15 -2.31 -15.24 4.86
N LYS A 16 -2.61 -14.63 3.71
CA LYS A 16 -3.72 -15.02 2.85
C LYS A 16 -3.15 -15.65 1.59
N LEU A 17 -3.61 -16.85 1.26
CA LEU A 17 -3.12 -17.61 0.12
C LEU A 17 -4.27 -17.82 -0.86
N LEU A 18 -3.98 -17.61 -2.13
CA LEU A 18 -4.97 -17.63 -3.19
C LEU A 18 -4.50 -18.53 -4.34
N LEU A 19 -5.38 -19.39 -4.82
CA LEU A 19 -5.14 -20.25 -5.98
C LEU A 19 -5.96 -19.74 -7.17
N MET A 20 -5.29 -19.47 -8.28
CA MET A 20 -5.89 -18.90 -9.48
C MET A 20 -5.59 -19.79 -10.68
N ASP A 21 -6.53 -19.97 -11.60
CA ASP A 21 -6.26 -20.61 -12.88
C ASP A 21 -5.75 -19.59 -13.92
N GLU A 22 -5.36 -20.07 -15.09
CA GLU A 22 -4.82 -19.23 -16.17
C GLU A 22 -5.82 -18.23 -16.77
N ASN A 23 -7.10 -18.39 -16.47
CA ASN A 23 -8.17 -17.49 -16.91
C ASN A 23 -8.50 -16.44 -15.83
N GLY A 24 -7.75 -16.42 -14.74
CA GLY A 24 -7.95 -15.47 -13.65
C GLY A 24 -9.04 -15.87 -12.67
N LYS A 25 -9.58 -17.08 -12.78
CA LYS A 25 -10.59 -17.56 -11.85
C LYS A 25 -9.95 -18.00 -10.55
N ILE A 26 -10.47 -17.48 -9.45
CA ILE A 26 -10.03 -17.85 -8.10
C ILE A 26 -10.65 -19.22 -7.76
N LYS A 27 -9.79 -20.20 -7.50
CA LYS A 27 -10.20 -21.57 -7.21
C LYS A 27 -10.30 -21.86 -5.74
N ASN A 28 -9.49 -21.21 -4.91
CA ASN A 28 -9.49 -21.40 -3.47
C ASN A 28 -8.77 -20.24 -2.77
N ILE A 29 -9.14 -20.00 -1.53
CA ILE A 29 -8.51 -19.00 -0.66
C ILE A 29 -8.38 -19.60 0.73
N VAL A 30 -7.21 -19.45 1.35
CA VAL A 30 -6.93 -19.89 2.72
C VAL A 30 -6.27 -18.76 3.47
N SER A 31 -6.60 -18.61 4.74
CA SER A 31 -6.01 -17.61 5.63
C SER A 31 -5.48 -18.31 6.89
N LYS A 32 -4.27 -17.94 7.31
CA LYS A 32 -3.64 -18.45 8.54
C LYS A 32 -3.10 -17.29 9.35
N GLU A 33 -3.47 -17.23 10.60
CA GLU A 33 -3.07 -16.16 11.51
C GLU A 33 -1.71 -16.42 12.15
N TYR A 34 -1.05 -15.36 12.56
CA TYR A 34 0.16 -15.41 13.39
C TYR A 34 0.18 -14.26 14.37
N PRO A 35 0.91 -14.41 15.50
CA PRO A 35 0.93 -13.38 16.53
C PRO A 35 1.68 -12.12 16.09
N LEU A 36 1.27 -11.01 16.67
CA LEU A 36 1.95 -9.73 16.59
C LEU A 36 2.41 -9.39 18.03
N TYR A 37 3.68 -9.02 18.19
CA TYR A 37 4.26 -8.77 19.50
C TYR A 37 4.53 -7.29 19.72
N PHE A 38 4.21 -6.81 20.91
CA PHE A 38 4.42 -5.42 21.33
C PHE A 38 5.30 -5.38 22.58
N PRO A 39 6.62 -5.63 22.46
CA PRO A 39 7.49 -5.76 23.62
C PRO A 39 7.66 -4.49 24.44
N HIS A 40 7.43 -3.33 23.83
CA HIS A 40 7.44 -2.03 24.51
C HIS A 40 6.36 -1.13 23.87
N PRO A 41 5.90 -0.08 24.55
CA PRO A 41 4.94 0.85 23.97
C PRO A 41 5.45 1.40 22.62
N GLY A 42 4.60 1.29 21.60
CA GLY A 42 4.92 1.76 20.25
C GLY A 42 5.80 0.82 19.42
N TRP A 43 6.29 -0.29 19.98
CA TRP A 43 7.05 -1.28 19.24
C TRP A 43 6.12 -2.34 18.64
N SER A 44 6.46 -2.82 17.46
CA SER A 44 5.69 -3.85 16.77
C SER A 44 6.66 -4.83 16.09
N GLU A 45 6.57 -6.11 16.46
CA GLU A 45 7.49 -7.14 16.02
C GLU A 45 6.78 -8.42 15.64
N GLN A 46 7.39 -9.19 14.76
CA GLN A 46 6.94 -10.55 14.42
C GLN A 46 8.16 -11.47 14.28
N LYS A 47 7.89 -12.77 14.42
CA LYS A 47 8.89 -13.83 14.21
C LYS A 47 8.78 -14.33 12.77
N PRO A 48 9.81 -14.15 11.94
CA PRO A 48 9.77 -14.63 10.55
C PRO A 48 9.46 -16.13 10.40
N GLU A 49 9.85 -16.95 11.38
CA GLU A 49 9.52 -18.39 11.36
C GLU A 49 8.00 -18.62 11.40
N ASP A 50 7.25 -17.76 12.09
CA ASP A 50 5.78 -17.87 12.14
C ASP A 50 5.19 -17.65 10.73
N TRP A 51 5.75 -16.74 9.95
CA TRP A 51 5.32 -16.50 8.57
C TRP A 51 5.53 -17.75 7.72
N PHE A 52 6.71 -18.34 7.83
CA PHE A 52 7.05 -19.55 7.08
C PHE A 52 6.17 -20.72 7.48
N ALA A 53 6.02 -20.98 8.78
CA ALA A 53 5.24 -22.11 9.29
C ALA A 53 3.77 -22.00 8.86
N GLN A 54 3.16 -20.81 9.01
CA GLN A 54 1.76 -20.60 8.63
C GLN A 54 1.58 -20.62 7.11
N SER A 55 2.56 -20.12 6.35
CA SER A 55 2.52 -20.20 4.89
C SER A 55 2.58 -21.65 4.40
N MET A 56 3.41 -22.48 4.98
CA MET A 56 3.48 -23.91 4.62
C MET A 56 2.19 -24.65 4.95
N GLU A 57 1.63 -24.40 6.14
CA GLU A 57 0.31 -24.94 6.52
C GLU A 57 -0.76 -24.51 5.53
N GLY A 58 -0.78 -23.21 5.24
CA GLY A 58 -1.76 -22.64 4.32
C GLY A 58 -1.62 -23.14 2.91
N LEU A 59 -0.39 -23.33 2.40
CA LEU A 59 -0.14 -23.88 1.06
C LEU A 59 -0.65 -25.31 0.94
N LYS A 60 -0.43 -26.15 1.95
CA LYS A 60 -0.94 -27.52 1.96
C LYS A 60 -2.47 -27.54 1.87
N GLU A 61 -3.13 -26.73 2.67
CA GLU A 61 -4.59 -26.61 2.68
C GLU A 61 -5.10 -26.03 1.36
N LEU A 62 -4.43 -25.01 0.82
CA LEU A 62 -4.82 -24.36 -0.42
C LEU A 62 -4.84 -25.35 -1.61
N LEU A 63 -3.86 -26.24 -1.66
CA LEU A 63 -3.69 -27.19 -2.77
C LEU A 63 -4.46 -28.50 -2.60
N GLU A 64 -5.08 -28.71 -1.44
CA GLU A 64 -5.81 -29.93 -1.17
C GLU A 64 -6.99 -30.10 -2.14
N GLY A 65 -7.06 -31.24 -2.80
CA GLY A 65 -8.12 -31.53 -3.76
C GLY A 65 -7.91 -30.95 -5.16
N PHE A 66 -6.80 -30.27 -5.40
CA PHE A 66 -6.47 -29.73 -6.72
C PHE A 66 -5.36 -30.53 -7.40
N ALA A 67 -5.25 -30.39 -8.73
CA ALA A 67 -4.24 -31.06 -9.53
C ALA A 67 -2.87 -30.43 -9.29
N LYS A 68 -2.09 -30.98 -8.38
CA LYS A 68 -0.81 -30.43 -7.93
C LYS A 68 0.24 -30.36 -9.04
N ASP A 69 0.15 -31.23 -10.04
CA ASP A 69 1.00 -31.21 -11.22
C ASP A 69 0.72 -30.00 -12.13
N GLN A 70 -0.41 -29.32 -11.94
CA GLN A 70 -0.79 -28.13 -12.69
C GLN A 70 -0.33 -26.82 -12.01
N VAL A 71 0.21 -26.89 -10.80
CA VAL A 71 0.78 -25.71 -10.12
C VAL A 71 2.09 -25.34 -10.80
N LYS A 72 2.16 -24.16 -11.42
CA LYS A 72 3.30 -23.72 -12.25
C LYS A 72 4.14 -22.63 -11.61
N GLY A 73 3.54 -21.80 -10.78
CA GLY A 73 4.26 -20.69 -10.17
C GLY A 73 3.64 -20.21 -8.89
N ILE A 74 4.47 -19.58 -8.07
CA ILE A 74 4.08 -18.94 -6.82
C ILE A 74 4.73 -17.56 -6.76
N SER A 75 3.96 -16.56 -6.36
CA SER A 75 4.46 -15.22 -6.13
C SER A 75 3.87 -14.61 -4.87
N PHE A 76 4.31 -13.41 -4.53
CA PHE A 76 4.09 -12.82 -3.21
C PHE A 76 3.65 -11.37 -3.32
N GLY A 77 2.74 -10.98 -2.43
CA GLY A 77 2.56 -9.62 -2.00
C GLY A 77 2.81 -9.62 -0.51
N GLY A 78 2.96 -8.45 0.11
CA GLY A 78 3.15 -8.48 1.54
C GLY A 78 3.40 -7.14 2.17
N GLN A 79 3.32 -7.13 3.50
CA GLN A 79 3.64 -5.96 4.29
C GLN A 79 5.05 -5.45 3.96
N MET A 80 5.14 -4.16 3.73
CA MET A 80 6.38 -3.49 3.33
C MET A 80 7.19 -3.06 4.56
N HIS A 81 8.44 -2.66 4.31
CA HIS A 81 9.29 -1.94 5.26
C HIS A 81 9.89 -2.75 6.40
N GLY A 82 9.37 -3.92 6.71
CA GLY A 82 9.84 -4.74 7.82
C GLY A 82 11.30 -5.13 7.68
N LEU A 83 12.06 -5.04 8.77
CA LEU A 83 13.47 -5.41 8.77
C LEU A 83 13.64 -6.85 9.25
N VAL A 84 14.07 -7.72 8.35
CA VAL A 84 14.49 -9.10 8.67
C VAL A 84 16.01 -9.17 8.48
N ALA A 85 16.73 -9.52 9.52
CA ALA A 85 18.19 -9.59 9.48
C ALA A 85 18.65 -11.02 9.79
N LEU A 86 19.47 -11.60 8.90
CA LEU A 86 20.04 -12.92 9.06
C LEU A 86 21.54 -12.84 9.27
N ASP A 87 22.07 -13.78 10.06
CA ASP A 87 23.50 -13.95 10.23
C ASP A 87 24.10 -14.86 9.15
N LYS A 88 25.37 -15.14 9.22
CA LYS A 88 26.09 -15.96 8.24
C LYS A 88 25.63 -17.43 8.18
N GLU A 89 24.94 -17.92 9.22
CA GLU A 89 24.31 -19.25 9.26
C GLU A 89 22.85 -19.21 8.84
N ASP A 90 22.38 -18.08 8.28
CA ASP A 90 20.97 -17.84 7.91
C ASP A 90 19.99 -17.91 9.07
N GLN A 91 20.46 -17.64 10.29
CA GLN A 91 19.60 -17.56 11.45
C GLN A 91 19.07 -16.13 11.61
N VAL A 92 17.80 -16.01 11.95
CA VAL A 92 17.18 -14.71 12.25
C VAL A 92 17.83 -14.15 13.52
N ILE A 93 18.47 -12.99 13.40
CA ILE A 93 19.23 -12.37 14.49
C ILE A 93 18.31 -11.91 15.61
N ARG A 94 17.16 -11.35 15.26
CA ARG A 94 16.17 -10.82 16.19
C ARG A 94 14.79 -10.78 15.51
N PRO A 95 13.68 -10.68 16.27
CA PRO A 95 12.36 -10.52 15.65
C PRO A 95 12.32 -9.35 14.66
N ALA A 96 11.57 -9.50 13.60
CA ALA A 96 11.43 -8.47 12.59
C ALA A 96 10.77 -7.21 13.16
N ILE A 97 11.33 -6.05 12.84
CA ILE A 97 10.75 -4.76 13.23
C ILE A 97 9.82 -4.34 12.08
N LEU A 98 8.53 -4.17 12.38
CA LEU A 98 7.50 -4.02 11.36
C LEU A 98 7.23 -2.56 10.95
N TRP A 99 6.45 -2.41 9.89
CA TRP A 99 6.07 -1.12 9.30
C TRP A 99 5.32 -0.20 10.28
N ASN A 100 4.56 -0.78 11.21
CA ASN A 100 3.77 -0.05 12.21
C ASN A 100 4.50 0.15 13.53
N ASP A 101 5.81 -0.06 13.55
CA ASP A 101 6.68 0.18 14.70
C ASP A 101 7.11 1.64 14.76
N GLY A 102 7.06 2.23 15.94
CA GLY A 102 7.36 3.65 16.16
C GLY A 102 8.66 3.95 16.88
N ARG A 103 9.53 2.94 17.11
CA ARG A 103 10.76 3.11 17.93
C ARG A 103 11.82 4.03 17.32
N THR A 104 11.75 4.31 16.03
CA THR A 104 12.84 4.95 15.27
C THR A 104 12.69 6.47 15.14
N THR A 105 11.95 7.14 15.99
CA THR A 105 11.73 8.60 15.90
C THR A 105 13.05 9.37 15.86
N LYS A 106 14.00 9.02 16.73
CA LYS A 106 15.32 9.66 16.76
C LYS A 106 16.07 9.50 15.45
N GLN A 107 16.05 8.31 14.87
CA GLN A 107 16.74 8.01 13.62
C GLN A 107 16.05 8.69 12.44
N THR A 108 14.73 8.71 12.44
CA THR A 108 13.92 9.42 11.44
C THR A 108 14.22 10.92 11.47
N ASP A 109 14.28 11.51 12.66
CA ASP A 109 14.63 12.92 12.83
C ASP A 109 16.05 13.22 12.35
N TYR A 110 17.00 12.34 12.64
CA TYR A 110 18.38 12.45 12.14
C TYR A 110 18.40 12.50 10.61
N LEU A 111 17.70 11.57 9.98
CA LEU A 111 17.64 11.52 8.51
C LEU A 111 16.98 12.76 7.93
N ASN A 112 15.86 13.19 8.44
CA ASN A 112 15.12 14.33 7.89
C ASN A 112 15.74 15.69 8.22
N GLN A 113 16.37 15.84 9.39
CA GLN A 113 16.87 17.13 9.86
C GLN A 113 18.37 17.31 9.68
N VAL A 114 19.17 16.26 9.90
CA VAL A 114 20.64 16.35 9.79
C VAL A 114 21.11 16.03 8.37
N ILE A 115 20.73 14.88 7.83
CA ILE A 115 21.00 14.57 6.42
C ILE A 115 20.19 15.53 5.55
N GLY A 116 18.90 15.71 5.86
CA GLY A 116 18.00 16.64 5.23
C GLY A 116 17.09 16.00 4.20
N LYS A 117 15.82 16.43 4.21
CA LYS A 117 14.79 15.92 3.31
C LYS A 117 15.15 16.08 1.84
N GLU A 118 15.79 17.19 1.47
CA GLU A 118 16.19 17.46 0.08
C GLU A 118 17.20 16.42 -0.40
N LYS A 119 18.21 16.11 0.41
CA LYS A 119 19.22 15.10 0.06
C LYS A 119 18.60 13.69 0.03
N LEU A 120 17.76 13.36 1.00
CA LEU A 120 17.07 12.06 1.01
C LEU A 120 16.25 11.87 -0.26
N SER A 121 15.52 12.91 -0.67
CA SER A 121 14.74 12.89 -1.91
C SER A 121 15.63 12.75 -3.14
N GLU A 122 16.77 13.41 -3.16
CA GLU A 122 17.76 13.25 -4.24
C GLU A 122 18.28 11.81 -4.30
N TYR A 123 18.54 11.19 -3.15
CA TYR A 123 19.10 9.83 -3.09
C TYR A 123 18.07 8.73 -3.34
N THR A 124 16.78 8.96 -3.02
CA THR A 124 15.77 7.89 -2.99
C THR A 124 14.41 8.29 -3.57
N ALA A 125 14.17 9.55 -3.87
CA ALA A 125 12.88 10.14 -4.22
C ALA A 125 11.89 10.22 -3.04
N ASN A 126 12.33 9.92 -1.82
CA ASN A 126 11.46 9.90 -0.63
C ASN A 126 12.17 10.56 0.56
N ILE A 127 11.38 10.86 1.59
CA ILE A 127 11.87 11.30 2.90
C ILE A 127 11.71 10.17 3.92
N ALA A 128 12.26 10.34 5.11
CA ALA A 128 12.22 9.28 6.12
C ALA A 128 10.90 9.29 6.90
N PHE A 129 10.38 8.09 7.13
CA PHE A 129 9.25 7.82 8.03
C PHE A 129 9.65 6.68 8.97
N ALA A 130 9.12 6.69 10.19
CA ALA A 130 9.42 5.68 11.20
C ALA A 130 9.14 4.25 10.72
N GLY A 131 8.15 4.08 9.84
CA GLY A 131 7.81 2.77 9.27
C GLY A 131 8.83 2.21 8.30
N PHE A 132 9.68 3.03 7.71
CA PHE A 132 10.62 2.60 6.66
C PHE A 132 11.81 1.79 7.22
N THR A 133 12.51 1.09 6.34
CA THR A 133 13.57 0.14 6.72
C THR A 133 14.86 0.83 7.19
N ALA A 134 15.33 1.85 6.49
CA ALA A 134 16.60 2.52 6.82
C ALA A 134 16.66 3.01 8.28
N PRO A 135 15.61 3.68 8.81
CA PRO A 135 15.61 4.07 10.22
C PRO A 135 15.78 2.89 11.18
N LYS A 136 15.23 1.73 10.85
CA LYS A 136 15.35 0.51 11.66
C LYS A 136 16.78 -0.03 11.69
N ILE A 137 17.48 0.07 10.57
CA ILE A 137 18.90 -0.33 10.47
C ILE A 137 19.75 0.58 11.36
N LEU A 138 19.51 1.89 11.29
CA LEU A 138 20.19 2.87 12.14
C LEU A 138 19.90 2.62 13.62
N TRP A 139 18.66 2.26 13.95
CA TRP A 139 18.27 1.93 15.31
C TRP A 139 19.05 0.71 15.82
N MET A 140 19.17 -0.35 15.03
CA MET A 140 19.95 -1.53 15.40
C MET A 140 21.41 -1.16 15.64
N LYS A 141 21.99 -0.35 14.75
CA LYS A 141 23.39 0.08 14.87
C LYS A 141 23.64 0.80 16.21
N GLU A 142 22.71 1.68 16.61
CA GLU A 142 22.84 2.43 17.87
C GLU A 142 22.50 1.61 19.13
N ASN A 143 21.43 0.80 19.05
CA ASN A 143 20.86 0.15 20.23
C ASN A 143 21.23 -1.33 20.39
N GLU A 144 21.55 -1.99 19.30
CA GLU A 144 21.92 -3.41 19.26
C GLU A 144 23.21 -3.60 18.44
N PRO A 145 24.32 -2.95 18.81
CA PRO A 145 25.53 -3.00 17.98
C PRO A 145 26.10 -4.40 17.76
N GLU A 146 25.93 -5.30 18.73
CA GLU A 146 26.36 -6.69 18.59
C GLU A 146 25.52 -7.43 17.53
N ASN A 147 24.22 -7.22 17.53
CA ASN A 147 23.31 -7.78 16.53
C ASN A 147 23.61 -7.18 15.17
N PHE A 148 23.80 -5.85 15.11
CA PHE A 148 24.12 -5.16 13.86
C PHE A 148 25.39 -5.73 13.22
N ALA A 149 26.42 -6.01 14.03
CA ALA A 149 27.70 -6.56 13.55
C ALA A 149 27.55 -7.97 12.95
N LYS A 150 26.49 -8.72 13.29
CA LYS A 150 26.23 -10.07 12.78
C LYS A 150 25.46 -10.09 11.48
N ILE A 151 24.95 -8.96 11.00
CA ILE A 151 24.10 -8.92 9.81
C ILE A 151 24.88 -9.34 8.58
N GLU A 152 24.48 -10.44 7.98
CA GLU A 152 24.97 -10.92 6.69
C GLU A 152 23.98 -10.61 5.58
N LYS A 153 22.68 -10.73 5.86
CA LYS A 153 21.59 -10.49 4.89
C LYS A 153 20.50 -9.64 5.51
N ILE A 154 20.05 -8.64 4.75
CA ILE A 154 18.91 -7.78 5.08
C ILE A 154 17.81 -8.12 4.09
N MET A 155 16.61 -8.40 4.60
CA MET A 155 15.45 -8.80 3.80
C MET A 155 14.19 -8.07 4.22
N LEU A 156 13.25 -7.97 3.29
CA LEU A 156 11.88 -7.60 3.59
C LEU A 156 11.07 -8.87 3.91
N PRO A 157 9.89 -8.74 4.54
CA PRO A 157 9.13 -9.92 4.98
C PRO A 157 8.83 -10.94 3.90
N LYS A 158 8.26 -10.53 2.75
CA LYS A 158 7.95 -11.49 1.69
C LYS A 158 9.21 -12.09 1.05
N ASP A 159 10.30 -11.34 1.04
CA ASP A 159 11.57 -11.81 0.48
C ASP A 159 12.19 -12.90 1.35
N TYR A 160 12.00 -12.81 2.67
CA TYR A 160 12.38 -13.89 3.58
C TYR A 160 11.61 -15.18 3.25
N LEU A 161 10.31 -15.06 2.98
CA LEU A 161 9.49 -16.21 2.60
C LEU A 161 9.97 -16.80 1.28
N ALA A 162 10.23 -15.97 0.27
CA ALA A 162 10.78 -16.42 -1.02
C ALA A 162 12.13 -17.13 -0.83
N TYR A 163 12.98 -16.60 0.03
CA TYR A 163 14.27 -17.19 0.37
C TYR A 163 14.10 -18.58 0.99
N ARG A 164 13.19 -18.72 1.95
CA ARG A 164 12.90 -20.02 2.59
C ARG A 164 12.37 -21.05 1.60
N LEU A 165 11.58 -20.60 0.62
CA LEU A 165 10.99 -21.51 -0.36
C LEU A 165 11.95 -21.88 -1.51
N SER A 166 12.83 -20.96 -1.92
CA SER A 166 13.64 -21.11 -3.13
C SER A 166 15.16 -21.13 -2.88
N GLY A 167 15.61 -20.57 -1.78
CA GLY A 167 17.03 -20.34 -1.55
C GLY A 167 17.60 -19.12 -2.25
N SER A 168 16.76 -18.33 -2.92
CA SER A 168 17.19 -17.14 -3.66
C SER A 168 17.15 -15.89 -2.76
N PHE A 169 18.28 -15.24 -2.60
CA PHE A 169 18.39 -13.99 -1.87
C PHE A 169 18.01 -12.85 -2.81
N CYS A 170 16.74 -12.45 -2.76
CA CYS A 170 16.12 -11.56 -3.74
C CYS A 170 15.19 -10.54 -3.11
N THR A 171 14.99 -9.45 -3.81
CA THR A 171 13.91 -8.49 -3.61
C THR A 171 13.49 -7.96 -4.98
N GLU A 172 12.58 -7.02 -5.01
CA GLU A 172 12.16 -6.37 -6.26
C GLU A 172 11.93 -4.87 -6.04
N TYR A 173 11.87 -4.15 -7.15
CA TYR A 173 11.90 -2.68 -7.10
C TYR A 173 10.75 -2.05 -6.33
N SER A 174 9.54 -2.60 -6.42
CA SER A 174 8.37 -1.97 -5.77
C SER A 174 8.47 -1.97 -4.26
N ASP A 175 8.85 -3.11 -3.67
CA ASP A 175 9.00 -3.26 -2.23
C ASP A 175 10.27 -2.56 -1.73
N ALA A 176 11.37 -2.71 -2.46
CA ALA A 176 12.63 -2.06 -2.14
C ALA A 176 12.52 -0.53 -2.14
N SER A 177 11.60 0.03 -2.93
CA SER A 177 11.34 1.47 -2.95
C SER A 177 10.94 2.02 -1.58
N GLY A 178 10.31 1.22 -0.73
CA GLY A 178 9.89 1.60 0.61
C GLY A 178 10.94 1.40 1.69
N MET A 179 12.14 0.96 1.34
CA MET A 179 13.22 0.77 2.30
C MET A 179 13.97 2.05 2.64
N LEU A 180 13.87 3.08 1.82
CA LEU A 180 14.69 4.29 1.86
C LEU A 180 16.18 3.96 1.61
N LEU A 181 16.44 2.93 0.84
CA LEU A 181 17.79 2.47 0.46
C LEU A 181 17.96 2.39 -1.06
N LEU A 182 16.84 2.48 -1.81
CA LEU A 182 16.83 2.38 -3.26
C LEU A 182 16.79 3.76 -3.89
N ASP A 183 17.60 3.97 -4.92
CA ASP A 183 17.45 5.08 -5.85
C ASP A 183 16.29 4.69 -6.79
N VAL A 184 15.10 5.19 -6.49
CA VAL A 184 13.87 4.83 -7.19
C VAL A 184 13.93 5.19 -8.67
N GLU A 185 14.45 6.38 -9.00
CA GLU A 185 14.53 6.84 -10.38
C GLU A 185 15.39 5.92 -11.25
N HIS A 186 16.56 5.54 -10.74
CA HIS A 186 17.56 4.78 -11.49
C HIS A 186 17.50 3.27 -11.22
N LYS A 187 16.60 2.83 -10.35
CA LYS A 187 16.34 1.41 -10.06
C LYS A 187 17.62 0.66 -9.65
N CYS A 188 18.30 1.20 -8.67
CA CYS A 188 19.51 0.60 -8.09
C CYS A 188 19.64 1.00 -6.63
N TRP A 189 20.44 0.26 -5.87
CA TRP A 189 20.70 0.63 -4.49
C TRP A 189 21.40 1.98 -4.43
N SER A 190 20.99 2.84 -3.49
CA SER A 190 21.56 4.18 -3.30
C SER A 190 22.87 4.07 -2.52
N ALA A 191 24.01 4.27 -3.18
CA ALA A 191 25.32 4.22 -2.53
C ALA A 191 25.42 5.16 -1.33
N LYS A 192 24.82 6.36 -1.43
CA LYS A 192 24.78 7.34 -0.35
C LYS A 192 24.01 6.84 0.86
N MET A 193 22.86 6.21 0.64
CA MET A 193 22.05 5.67 1.75
C MET A 193 22.73 4.49 2.41
N LEU A 194 23.41 3.63 1.65
CA LEU A 194 24.17 2.52 2.23
C LEU A 194 25.28 3.04 3.14
N GLU A 195 25.99 4.07 2.72
CA GLU A 195 27.03 4.74 3.52
C GLU A 195 26.44 5.31 4.81
N ILE A 196 25.31 6.03 4.72
CA ILE A 196 24.64 6.63 5.87
C ILE A 196 24.22 5.54 6.88
N CYS A 197 23.71 4.41 6.41
CA CYS A 197 23.26 3.33 7.27
C CYS A 197 24.39 2.40 7.76
N GLY A 198 25.59 2.54 7.22
CA GLY A 198 26.74 1.70 7.60
C GLY A 198 26.62 0.26 7.11
N ILE A 199 26.00 0.05 5.97
CA ILE A 199 25.83 -1.26 5.35
C ILE A 199 26.46 -1.29 3.96
N THR A 200 26.60 -2.47 3.39
CA THR A 200 27.17 -2.68 2.06
C THR A 200 26.15 -3.32 1.14
N GLU A 201 26.35 -3.16 -0.16
CA GLU A 201 25.48 -3.80 -1.17
C GLU A 201 25.49 -5.33 -1.06
N ALA A 202 26.60 -5.91 -0.61
CA ALA A 202 26.70 -7.37 -0.41
C ALA A 202 25.71 -7.88 0.64
N GLN A 203 25.28 -7.06 1.59
CA GLN A 203 24.29 -7.39 2.59
C GLN A 203 22.85 -7.27 2.07
N LEU A 204 22.66 -6.72 0.90
CA LEU A 204 21.33 -6.49 0.30
C LEU A 204 21.05 -7.52 -0.79
N PRO A 205 19.76 -7.87 -0.99
CA PRO A 205 19.38 -8.87 -1.98
C PRO A 205 19.54 -8.36 -3.41
N LYS A 206 19.62 -9.30 -4.36
CA LYS A 206 19.57 -8.98 -5.78
C LYS A 206 18.21 -8.39 -6.13
N LEU A 207 18.22 -7.34 -6.93
CA LEU A 207 17.00 -6.63 -7.40
C LEU A 207 16.44 -7.29 -8.66
N TYR A 208 15.12 -7.50 -8.66
CA TYR A 208 14.37 -8.08 -9.78
C TYR A 208 13.19 -7.18 -10.13
N GLU A 209 12.63 -7.38 -11.32
CA GLU A 209 11.29 -6.91 -11.61
C GLU A 209 10.28 -7.85 -10.95
N SER A 210 9.10 -7.36 -10.64
CA SER A 210 8.09 -8.09 -9.87
C SER A 210 7.66 -9.41 -10.52
N TRP A 211 7.66 -9.49 -11.85
CA TRP A 211 7.24 -10.70 -12.60
C TRP A 211 8.39 -11.67 -12.89
N GLU A 212 9.62 -11.31 -12.54
CA GLU A 212 10.76 -12.14 -12.87
C GLU A 212 10.85 -13.39 -11.99
N VAL A 213 11.31 -14.48 -12.58
CA VAL A 213 11.59 -15.72 -11.88
C VAL A 213 12.87 -15.54 -11.08
N VAL A 214 12.81 -15.75 -9.78
CA VAL A 214 14.00 -15.67 -8.90
C VAL A 214 14.62 -17.05 -8.66
N GLY A 215 13.88 -18.11 -8.89
CA GLY A 215 14.32 -19.49 -8.70
C GLY A 215 13.15 -20.46 -8.82
N THR A 216 13.38 -21.68 -8.35
CA THR A 216 12.36 -22.71 -8.24
C THR A 216 12.29 -23.20 -6.80
N LEU A 217 11.24 -23.94 -6.45
CA LEU A 217 11.10 -24.47 -5.09
C LEU A 217 12.27 -25.40 -4.74
N LYS A 218 12.74 -25.30 -3.51
CA LYS A 218 13.69 -26.28 -2.97
C LYS A 218 13.06 -27.68 -3.01
N ALA A 219 13.87 -28.69 -3.21
CA ALA A 219 13.41 -30.09 -3.30
C ALA A 219 12.55 -30.50 -2.10
N GLU A 220 12.97 -30.16 -0.88
CA GLU A 220 12.25 -30.51 0.34
C GLU A 220 10.92 -29.77 0.47
N ILE A 221 10.84 -28.55 -0.03
CA ILE A 221 9.60 -27.77 -0.03
C ILE A 221 8.62 -28.37 -1.04
N ALA A 222 9.08 -28.63 -2.25
CA ALA A 222 8.26 -29.25 -3.30
C ALA A 222 7.71 -30.62 -2.84
N ALA A 223 8.54 -31.43 -2.22
CA ALA A 223 8.15 -32.75 -1.70
C ALA A 223 7.07 -32.60 -0.61
N GLU A 224 7.23 -31.68 0.33
CA GLU A 224 6.28 -31.44 1.41
C GLU A 224 4.92 -30.98 0.88
N LEU A 225 4.92 -30.13 -0.15
CA LEU A 225 3.68 -29.65 -0.77
C LEU A 225 3.08 -30.61 -1.79
N GLY A 226 3.84 -31.60 -2.24
CA GLY A 226 3.41 -32.54 -3.26
C GLY A 226 3.36 -31.95 -4.67
N VAL A 227 4.20 -30.97 -4.94
CA VAL A 227 4.28 -30.30 -6.26
C VAL A 227 5.65 -30.57 -6.90
N SER A 228 5.79 -30.19 -8.18
CA SER A 228 7.05 -30.32 -8.90
C SER A 228 8.10 -29.35 -8.35
N GLU A 229 9.36 -29.77 -8.38
CA GLU A 229 10.50 -28.89 -8.12
C GLU A 229 10.64 -27.79 -9.20
N ASP A 230 9.96 -27.95 -10.34
CA ASP A 230 9.98 -26.97 -11.43
C ASP A 230 9.03 -25.80 -11.20
N VAL A 231 8.25 -25.80 -10.13
CA VAL A 231 7.39 -24.66 -9.76
C VAL A 231 8.26 -23.42 -9.62
N LYS A 232 7.96 -22.41 -10.42
CA LYS A 232 8.72 -21.16 -10.44
C LYS A 232 8.34 -20.29 -9.26
N VAL A 233 9.35 -19.69 -8.64
CA VAL A 233 9.18 -18.67 -7.60
C VAL A 233 9.42 -17.32 -8.26
N ILE A 234 8.42 -16.46 -8.17
CA ILE A 234 8.41 -15.15 -8.84
C ILE A 234 8.54 -14.04 -7.77
N ALA A 235 9.31 -13.00 -8.08
CA ALA A 235 9.73 -11.98 -7.14
C ALA A 235 8.59 -11.35 -6.33
N GLY A 236 7.47 -11.03 -6.97
CA GLY A 236 6.32 -10.44 -6.28
C GLY A 236 6.37 -8.94 -6.17
N ALA A 237 5.61 -8.39 -5.23
CA ALA A 237 5.51 -6.95 -5.04
C ALA A 237 5.17 -6.59 -3.60
N GLY A 238 5.48 -5.36 -3.18
CA GLY A 238 4.95 -4.81 -1.94
C GLY A 238 3.42 -4.84 -2.00
N ASP A 239 2.76 -4.82 -0.85
CA ASP A 239 1.31 -5.03 -0.78
C ASP A 239 0.50 -4.02 -1.62
N ASN A 240 0.89 -2.74 -1.61
CA ASN A 240 0.19 -1.72 -2.39
C ASN A 240 0.36 -1.94 -3.90
N ALA A 241 1.56 -2.26 -4.35
CA ALA A 241 1.82 -2.54 -5.76
C ALA A 241 1.14 -3.84 -6.21
N ALA A 242 1.15 -4.87 -5.37
CA ALA A 242 0.43 -6.13 -5.65
C ALA A 242 -1.07 -5.89 -5.76
N ALA A 243 -1.65 -5.12 -4.82
CA ALA A 243 -3.06 -4.75 -4.88
C ALA A 243 -3.37 -3.95 -6.15
N ALA A 244 -2.46 -3.09 -6.58
CA ALA A 244 -2.60 -2.32 -7.81
C ALA A 244 -2.64 -3.26 -9.04
N VAL A 245 -1.81 -4.27 -9.09
CA VAL A 245 -1.88 -5.29 -10.15
C VAL A 245 -3.24 -5.99 -10.11
N GLY A 246 -3.69 -6.38 -8.92
CA GLY A 246 -4.98 -7.07 -8.71
C GLY A 246 -6.21 -6.24 -9.03
N THR A 247 -6.07 -4.94 -9.19
CA THR A 247 -7.15 -4.01 -9.59
C THR A 247 -6.94 -3.45 -10.99
N ALA A 248 -5.97 -3.97 -11.73
CA ALA A 248 -5.55 -3.45 -13.04
C ALA A 248 -5.16 -1.97 -13.02
N THR A 249 -4.57 -1.53 -11.92
CA THR A 249 -4.03 -0.18 -11.76
C THR A 249 -2.58 -0.20 -12.25
N VAL A 250 -2.44 -0.29 -13.56
CA VAL A 250 -1.17 -0.49 -14.25
C VAL A 250 -1.13 0.37 -15.52
N GLY A 251 0.08 0.53 -16.06
CA GLY A 251 0.27 1.34 -17.26
C GLY A 251 0.22 2.84 -16.93
N ASP A 252 0.38 3.65 -17.95
CA ASP A 252 0.41 5.10 -17.78
C ASP A 252 -0.99 5.64 -17.45
N GLY A 253 -1.10 6.30 -16.28
CA GLY A 253 -2.37 6.87 -15.84
C GLY A 253 -3.31 5.91 -15.10
N GLY A 254 -2.92 4.66 -14.90
CA GLY A 254 -3.69 3.74 -14.04
C GLY A 254 -3.84 4.33 -12.64
N CYS A 255 -5.07 4.30 -12.10
CA CYS A 255 -5.38 4.95 -10.83
C CYS A 255 -6.31 4.07 -9.99
N ASN A 256 -6.08 4.04 -8.67
CA ASN A 256 -6.95 3.37 -7.72
C ASN A 256 -7.09 4.19 -6.45
N ILE A 257 -8.33 4.32 -5.98
CA ILE A 257 -8.65 4.88 -4.66
C ILE A 257 -9.08 3.74 -3.77
N SER A 258 -8.43 3.59 -2.62
CA SER A 258 -8.86 2.65 -1.59
C SER A 258 -9.50 3.42 -0.44
N LEU A 259 -10.79 3.15 -0.18
CA LEU A 259 -11.56 3.73 0.93
C LEU A 259 -11.72 2.69 2.03
N GLY A 260 -10.62 2.36 2.68
CA GLY A 260 -10.64 1.54 3.89
C GLY A 260 -10.69 2.43 5.13
N THR A 261 -10.32 1.89 6.28
CA THR A 261 -10.14 2.65 7.53
C THR A 261 -9.27 3.88 7.24
N SER A 262 -8.10 3.66 6.67
CA SER A 262 -7.29 4.68 6.02
C SER A 262 -7.56 4.68 4.50
N GLY A 263 -7.10 5.70 3.80
CA GLY A 263 -7.30 5.80 2.36
C GLY A 263 -5.99 5.93 1.60
N THR A 264 -5.99 5.47 0.36
CA THR A 264 -4.86 5.68 -0.54
C THR A 264 -5.35 6.14 -1.90
N LEU A 265 -4.52 6.98 -2.53
CA LEU A 265 -4.62 7.31 -3.94
C LEU A 265 -3.34 6.80 -4.59
N PHE A 266 -3.47 5.81 -5.47
CA PHE A 266 -2.35 5.17 -6.15
C PHE A 266 -2.44 5.49 -7.65
N ILE A 267 -1.36 6.05 -8.21
CA ILE A 267 -1.34 6.43 -9.62
C ILE A 267 -0.10 5.82 -10.28
N SER A 268 -0.33 4.98 -11.28
CA SER A 268 0.73 4.37 -12.10
C SER A 268 1.17 5.34 -13.19
N SER A 269 2.47 5.44 -13.44
CA SER A 269 3.02 6.36 -14.43
C SER A 269 4.25 5.76 -15.11
N LYS A 270 4.36 5.93 -16.42
CA LYS A 270 5.56 5.54 -17.18
C LYS A 270 6.75 6.44 -16.87
N LYS A 271 6.50 7.67 -16.44
CA LYS A 271 7.54 8.63 -16.12
C LYS A 271 7.79 8.67 -14.63
N PHE A 272 9.06 8.75 -14.26
CA PHE A 272 9.44 9.05 -12.89
C PHE A 272 8.92 10.43 -12.50
N GLY A 273 8.39 10.57 -11.28
CA GLY A 273 7.93 11.83 -10.74
C GLY A 273 8.13 11.87 -9.24
N VAL A 274 8.45 13.04 -8.73
CA VAL A 274 8.53 13.33 -7.31
C VAL A 274 8.13 14.78 -7.10
N ASP A 275 7.21 15.05 -6.18
CA ASP A 275 6.84 16.43 -5.88
C ASP A 275 7.86 17.06 -4.91
N LYS A 276 8.06 18.37 -5.04
CA LYS A 276 9.11 19.09 -4.30
C LYS A 276 8.98 19.01 -2.77
N ASN A 277 7.79 18.73 -2.26
CA ASN A 277 7.53 18.62 -0.82
C ASN A 277 7.46 17.17 -0.34
N ASN A 278 7.67 16.19 -1.23
CA ASN A 278 7.53 14.76 -0.93
C ASN A 278 6.19 14.44 -0.24
N ALA A 279 5.13 15.12 -0.67
CA ALA A 279 3.79 14.91 -0.15
C ALA A 279 3.24 13.54 -0.55
N LEU A 280 3.68 13.03 -1.70
CA LEU A 280 3.36 11.69 -2.18
C LEU A 280 4.60 10.80 -2.11
N HIS A 281 4.38 9.52 -1.84
CA HIS A 281 5.44 8.53 -2.02
C HIS A 281 5.70 8.34 -3.51
N SER A 282 6.96 8.22 -3.88
CA SER A 282 7.39 7.97 -5.25
C SER A 282 8.15 6.65 -5.27
N PHE A 283 7.53 5.61 -5.79
CA PHE A 283 8.05 4.24 -5.76
C PHE A 283 8.07 3.65 -7.17
N ASP A 284 8.87 2.62 -7.35
CA ASP A 284 8.78 1.77 -8.53
C ASP A 284 7.52 0.90 -8.44
N HIS A 285 6.94 0.57 -9.60
CA HIS A 285 5.72 -0.23 -9.67
C HIS A 285 6.00 -1.65 -10.16
N ALA A 286 5.07 -2.55 -9.87
CA ALA A 286 5.16 -3.96 -10.23
C ALA A 286 5.03 -4.25 -11.74
N ASP A 287 4.63 -3.27 -12.54
CA ASP A 287 4.52 -3.38 -14.00
C ASP A 287 5.75 -2.86 -14.76
N GLY A 288 6.83 -2.54 -14.03
CA GLY A 288 8.05 -1.99 -14.62
C GLY A 288 8.06 -0.46 -14.72
N ASN A 289 6.97 0.19 -14.38
CA ASN A 289 6.84 1.64 -14.37
C ASN A 289 7.10 2.20 -12.96
N TYR A 290 6.61 3.40 -12.71
CA TYR A 290 6.66 4.08 -11.41
C TYR A 290 5.24 4.30 -10.91
N HIS A 291 5.11 4.61 -9.62
CA HIS A 291 3.84 5.07 -9.10
C HIS A 291 4.01 6.18 -8.06
N LEU A 292 2.99 7.00 -7.95
CA LEU A 292 2.83 7.97 -6.88
C LEU A 292 1.74 7.46 -5.96
N MET A 293 1.90 7.66 -4.65
CA MET A 293 0.88 7.26 -3.69
C MET A 293 0.68 8.31 -2.62
N GLY A 294 -0.57 8.77 -2.47
CA GLY A 294 -1.00 9.59 -1.36
C GLY A 294 -1.64 8.72 -0.29
N CYS A 295 -1.24 8.92 0.97
CA CYS A 295 -1.77 8.20 2.12
C CYS A 295 -2.62 9.15 2.97
N MET A 296 -3.86 8.76 3.22
CA MET A 296 -4.81 9.45 4.06
C MET A 296 -5.03 8.62 5.32
N LEU A 297 -4.76 9.18 6.51
CA LEU A 297 -4.78 8.39 7.75
C LEU A 297 -6.19 7.97 8.16
N SER A 298 -7.20 8.80 7.87
CA SER A 298 -8.60 8.49 8.19
C SER A 298 -9.46 8.74 6.96
N ALA A 299 -10.02 7.69 6.40
CA ALA A 299 -10.89 7.75 5.23
C ALA A 299 -12.30 7.22 5.58
N ALA A 300 -12.59 5.95 5.35
CA ALA A 300 -13.89 5.40 5.75
C ALA A 300 -14.08 5.44 7.26
N SER A 301 -12.99 5.45 8.03
CA SER A 301 -13.05 5.63 9.49
C SER A 301 -13.66 6.95 9.92
N CYS A 302 -13.60 8.00 9.10
CA CYS A 302 -14.28 9.27 9.40
C CYS A 302 -15.80 9.07 9.43
N ASN A 303 -16.33 8.38 8.42
CA ASN A 303 -17.77 8.11 8.39
C ASN A 303 -18.18 7.12 9.48
N LYS A 304 -17.36 6.11 9.75
CA LYS A 304 -17.60 5.15 10.82
C LYS A 304 -17.65 5.84 12.18
N TRP A 305 -16.69 6.71 12.46
CA TRP A 305 -16.68 7.51 13.69
C TRP A 305 -17.94 8.37 13.81
N TRP A 306 -18.30 9.08 12.74
CA TRP A 306 -19.48 9.94 12.69
C TRP A 306 -20.76 9.12 12.97
N MET A 307 -20.91 8.01 12.32
CA MET A 307 -22.08 7.12 12.47
C MET A 307 -22.14 6.45 13.85
N ASP A 308 -21.04 5.83 14.29
CA ASP A 308 -21.01 5.05 15.53
C ASP A 308 -21.02 5.92 16.78
N GLU A 309 -20.17 6.94 16.82
CA GLU A 309 -19.97 7.73 18.05
C GLU A 309 -20.89 8.94 18.17
N ILE A 310 -21.21 9.59 17.07
CA ILE A 310 -22.00 10.82 17.10
C ILE A 310 -23.47 10.55 16.81
N LEU A 311 -23.78 9.87 15.71
CA LEU A 311 -25.17 9.56 15.35
C LEU A 311 -25.74 8.33 16.06
N LYS A 312 -24.87 7.47 16.60
CA LYS A 312 -25.26 6.25 17.32
C LYS A 312 -26.12 5.33 16.47
N THR A 313 -25.76 5.13 15.20
CA THR A 313 -26.48 4.25 14.28
C THR A 313 -25.51 3.47 13.42
N LYS A 314 -25.93 2.29 12.96
CA LYS A 314 -25.18 1.48 11.99
C LYS A 314 -25.88 1.40 10.64
N ASP A 315 -27.00 2.09 10.49
CA ASP A 315 -27.78 2.12 9.25
C ASP A 315 -27.28 3.24 8.32
N TYR A 316 -26.14 2.97 7.68
CA TYR A 316 -25.50 3.91 6.76
C TYR A 316 -26.38 4.28 5.58
N PRO A 317 -27.07 3.32 4.93
CA PRO A 317 -27.98 3.66 3.82
C PRO A 317 -29.10 4.64 4.24
N ALA A 318 -29.69 4.45 5.40
CA ALA A 318 -30.76 5.32 5.90
C ALA A 318 -30.26 6.75 6.12
N GLU A 319 -29.05 6.88 6.71
CA GLU A 319 -28.46 8.20 6.97
C GLU A 319 -28.06 8.93 5.68
N GLN A 320 -27.78 8.18 4.62
CA GLN A 320 -27.39 8.74 3.32
C GLN A 320 -28.58 9.01 2.40
N ALA A 321 -29.72 8.35 2.63
CA ALA A 321 -30.90 8.43 1.75
C ALA A 321 -31.47 9.83 1.61
N GLY A 322 -31.35 10.66 2.66
CA GLY A 322 -31.84 12.05 2.65
C GLY A 322 -30.91 13.06 1.98
N ILE A 323 -29.72 12.63 1.56
CA ILE A 323 -28.74 13.52 0.93
C ILE A 323 -29.05 13.59 -0.57
N THR A 324 -29.61 14.74 -1.01
CA THR A 324 -30.08 14.91 -2.39
C THR A 324 -29.49 16.13 -3.09
N LYS A 325 -28.92 17.08 -2.34
CA LYS A 325 -28.40 18.33 -2.90
C LYS A 325 -26.87 18.36 -2.89
N LEU A 326 -26.27 17.59 -3.79
CA LEU A 326 -24.81 17.52 -3.89
C LEU A 326 -24.22 18.83 -4.44
N GLY A 327 -23.06 19.19 -3.91
CA GLY A 327 -22.35 20.40 -4.35
C GLY A 327 -22.90 21.71 -3.77
N GLU A 328 -23.92 21.67 -2.91
CA GLU A 328 -24.57 22.86 -2.36
C GLU A 328 -24.46 22.97 -0.83
N ASN A 329 -23.70 22.08 -0.21
CA ASN A 329 -23.54 22.06 1.25
C ASN A 329 -22.57 23.14 1.69
N HIS A 330 -22.96 23.97 2.66
CA HIS A 330 -22.13 25.03 3.23
C HIS A 330 -21.19 24.51 4.33
N VAL A 331 -21.46 23.33 4.86
CA VAL A 331 -20.63 22.75 5.92
C VAL A 331 -19.46 22.01 5.32
N PHE A 332 -18.27 22.32 5.83
CA PHE A 332 -17.03 21.59 5.50
C PHE A 332 -16.64 20.69 6.67
N TYR A 333 -16.02 19.56 6.34
CA TYR A 333 -15.41 18.68 7.32
C TYR A 333 -13.94 18.45 6.94
N LEU A 334 -13.02 18.69 7.89
CA LEU A 334 -11.62 18.38 7.73
C LEU A 334 -11.37 16.95 8.26
N PRO A 335 -10.92 16.01 7.44
CA PRO A 335 -10.91 14.57 7.80
C PRO A 335 -9.69 14.13 8.60
N TYR A 336 -9.10 14.98 9.42
CA TYR A 336 -7.82 14.74 10.06
C TYR A 336 -7.94 14.16 11.48
N LEU A 337 -8.81 13.17 11.67
CA LEU A 337 -9.07 12.54 12.98
C LEU A 337 -7.81 12.09 13.70
N MET A 338 -6.81 11.59 12.94
CA MET A 338 -5.56 11.05 13.48
C MET A 338 -4.34 11.80 12.96
N GLY A 339 -4.49 13.08 12.66
CA GLY A 339 -3.51 13.81 11.90
C GLY A 339 -3.60 13.47 10.43
N GLU A 340 -2.65 13.92 9.63
CA GLU A 340 -2.66 13.60 8.21
C GLU A 340 -1.25 13.43 7.66
N ARG A 341 -1.11 12.47 6.74
CA ARG A 341 0.12 12.27 5.98
C ARG A 341 0.08 13.09 4.70
N SER A 342 -0.55 12.60 3.65
CA SER A 342 -0.59 13.30 2.36
C SER A 342 -1.78 14.27 2.28
N PRO A 343 -1.59 15.48 1.80
CA PRO A 343 -0.33 16.10 1.41
C PRO A 343 0.36 16.89 2.54
N HIS A 344 -0.29 17.01 3.72
CA HIS A 344 0.10 17.98 4.76
C HIS A 344 1.26 17.52 5.63
N ASN A 345 1.43 16.21 5.80
CA ASN A 345 2.43 15.61 6.68
C ASN A 345 2.43 16.28 8.07
N ASP A 346 1.25 16.38 8.67
CA ASP A 346 1.01 17.06 9.95
C ASP A 346 0.32 16.11 10.94
N PRO A 347 1.08 15.48 11.85
CA PRO A 347 0.50 14.59 12.85
C PRO A 347 -0.33 15.31 13.91
N SER A 348 -0.25 16.65 14.00
CA SER A 348 -1.01 17.45 14.96
C SER A 348 -2.34 17.94 14.42
N ALA A 349 -2.58 17.81 13.12
CA ALA A 349 -3.87 18.18 12.53
C ALA A 349 -4.99 17.35 13.16
N ARG A 350 -6.17 17.94 13.29
CA ARG A 350 -7.36 17.25 13.82
C ARG A 350 -8.58 17.60 12.99
N ALA A 351 -9.60 16.75 13.09
CA ALA A 351 -10.86 16.96 12.37
C ALA A 351 -11.61 18.18 12.89
N ALA A 352 -12.37 18.80 12.00
CA ALA A 352 -13.19 19.95 12.34
C ALA A 352 -14.37 20.07 11.38
N PHE A 353 -15.49 20.55 11.90
CA PHE A 353 -16.61 21.01 11.07
C PHE A 353 -16.58 22.55 11.03
N ILE A 354 -16.78 23.12 9.86
CA ILE A 354 -16.72 24.57 9.63
C ILE A 354 -17.89 24.98 8.74
N GLY A 355 -18.53 26.12 9.08
CA GLY A 355 -19.56 26.73 8.24
C GLY A 355 -20.99 26.36 8.60
N MET A 356 -21.22 25.78 9.76
CA MET A 356 -22.56 25.45 10.26
C MET A 356 -23.37 26.74 10.54
N SER A 357 -24.67 26.67 10.30
CA SER A 357 -25.62 27.72 10.60
C SER A 357 -26.86 27.08 11.25
N MET A 358 -27.84 27.95 11.65
CA MET A 358 -29.04 27.45 12.34
C MET A 358 -29.86 26.46 11.51
N ASP A 359 -29.73 26.50 10.19
CA ASP A 359 -30.45 25.59 9.28
C ASP A 359 -29.65 24.37 8.88
N SER A 360 -28.46 24.19 9.42
CA SER A 360 -27.66 22.96 9.16
C SER A 360 -28.35 21.74 9.76
N THR A 361 -28.51 20.71 8.95
CA THR A 361 -29.24 19.50 9.33
C THR A 361 -28.27 18.32 9.59
N ARG A 362 -28.83 17.25 10.15
CA ARG A 362 -28.10 15.98 10.34
C ARG A 362 -27.54 15.48 9.01
N GLU A 363 -28.34 15.55 7.92
CA GLU A 363 -27.94 15.16 6.58
C GLU A 363 -26.80 16.01 6.05
N ASP A 364 -26.82 17.33 6.32
CA ASP A 364 -25.73 18.24 5.91
C ASP A 364 -24.41 17.84 6.56
N MET A 365 -24.44 17.46 7.84
CA MET A 365 -23.26 17.04 8.56
C MET A 365 -22.72 15.71 8.02
N THR A 366 -23.59 14.74 7.76
CA THR A 366 -23.21 13.46 7.17
C THR A 366 -22.61 13.65 5.78
N GLN A 367 -23.22 14.48 4.96
CA GLN A 367 -22.72 14.84 3.63
C GLN A 367 -21.34 15.49 3.73
N ALA A 368 -21.15 16.40 4.69
CA ALA A 368 -19.87 17.07 4.91
C ALA A 368 -18.74 16.08 5.20
N VAL A 369 -19.02 15.02 5.98
CA VAL A 369 -18.02 13.96 6.28
C VAL A 369 -17.60 13.24 5.00
N LEU A 370 -18.57 12.83 4.18
CA LEU A 370 -18.28 12.14 2.91
C LEU A 370 -17.50 13.03 1.95
N GLU A 371 -17.91 14.28 1.85
CA GLU A 371 -17.25 15.28 0.97
C GLU A 371 -15.84 15.61 1.46
N GLY A 372 -15.65 15.74 2.77
CA GLY A 372 -14.35 16.06 3.35
C GLY A 372 -13.28 15.00 3.02
N VAL A 373 -13.65 13.73 3.07
CA VAL A 373 -12.76 12.65 2.67
C VAL A 373 -12.44 12.74 1.17
N ALA A 374 -13.44 13.00 0.34
CA ALA A 374 -13.25 13.18 -1.11
C ALA A 374 -12.33 14.36 -1.42
N PHE A 375 -12.51 15.49 -0.74
CA PHE A 375 -11.64 16.66 -0.91
C PHE A 375 -10.21 16.39 -0.45
N GLY A 376 -10.03 15.63 0.63
CA GLY A 376 -8.71 15.22 1.10
C GLY A 376 -7.98 14.37 0.07
N LEU A 377 -8.69 13.44 -0.56
CA LEU A 377 -8.13 12.63 -1.66
C LEU A 377 -7.77 13.51 -2.87
N ARG A 378 -8.61 14.48 -3.17
CA ARG A 378 -8.34 15.44 -4.26
C ARG A 378 -7.09 16.25 -3.98
N ASP A 379 -6.81 16.63 -2.74
CA ASP A 379 -5.56 17.32 -2.40
C ASP A 379 -4.34 16.53 -2.88
N SER A 380 -4.33 15.21 -2.67
CA SER A 380 -3.25 14.35 -3.17
C SER A 380 -3.24 14.26 -4.70
N LEU A 381 -4.41 14.19 -5.32
CA LEU A 381 -4.52 14.18 -6.80
C LEU A 381 -3.95 15.47 -7.40
N GLU A 382 -4.22 16.62 -6.78
CA GLU A 382 -3.70 17.90 -7.25
C GLU A 382 -2.17 17.98 -7.15
N VAL A 383 -1.58 17.35 -6.15
CA VAL A 383 -0.11 17.24 -6.07
C VAL A 383 0.42 16.45 -7.28
N ALA A 384 -0.20 15.33 -7.61
CA ALA A 384 0.17 14.54 -8.80
C ALA A 384 0.00 15.34 -10.08
N ARG A 385 -1.11 16.05 -10.21
CA ARG A 385 -1.37 16.91 -11.38
C ARG A 385 -0.34 18.01 -11.54
N SER A 386 0.17 18.55 -10.43
CA SER A 386 1.19 19.61 -10.45
C SER A 386 2.52 19.17 -11.05
N ILE A 387 2.77 17.87 -11.10
CA ILE A 387 3.97 17.29 -11.72
C ILE A 387 3.67 16.54 -13.01
N GLY A 388 2.52 16.84 -13.62
CA GLY A 388 2.16 16.35 -14.95
C GLY A 388 1.51 14.96 -15.01
N VAL A 389 1.06 14.44 -13.88
CA VAL A 389 0.40 13.13 -13.81
C VAL A 389 -1.12 13.34 -13.71
N ASN A 390 -1.86 13.00 -14.79
CA ASN A 390 -3.28 13.33 -14.93
C ASN A 390 -4.11 12.08 -15.25
N PRO A 391 -4.52 11.29 -14.25
CA PRO A 391 -5.42 10.17 -14.50
C PRO A 391 -6.82 10.69 -14.85
N GLU A 392 -7.49 10.05 -15.82
CA GLU A 392 -8.83 10.42 -16.26
C GLU A 392 -9.93 9.54 -15.65
N ARG A 393 -9.53 8.37 -15.14
CA ARG A 393 -10.42 7.44 -14.48
C ARG A 393 -9.69 6.71 -13.35
N THR A 394 -10.44 6.21 -12.40
CA THR A 394 -9.89 5.49 -11.25
C THR A 394 -10.72 4.25 -10.94
N LYS A 395 -10.05 3.20 -10.47
CA LYS A 395 -10.74 2.14 -9.74
C LYS A 395 -11.08 2.65 -8.34
N ILE A 396 -12.03 2.03 -7.68
CA ILE A 396 -12.33 2.30 -6.28
C ILE A 396 -12.55 0.98 -5.53
N CYS A 397 -11.94 0.86 -4.36
CA CYS A 397 -11.97 -0.34 -3.51
C CYS A 397 -12.17 0.06 -2.06
N GLY A 398 -12.34 -0.95 -1.20
CA GLY A 398 -12.50 -0.76 0.23
C GLY A 398 -13.95 -0.64 0.66
N GLY A 399 -14.18 -0.66 1.98
CA GLY A 399 -15.54 -0.65 2.54
C GLY A 399 -16.37 0.56 2.15
N GLY A 400 -15.73 1.74 2.06
CA GLY A 400 -16.41 2.97 1.65
C GLY A 400 -16.90 2.96 0.22
N ALA A 401 -16.28 2.16 -0.65
CA ALA A 401 -16.65 2.04 -2.05
C ALA A 401 -18.02 1.38 -2.26
N LYS A 402 -18.58 0.75 -1.25
CA LYS A 402 -19.91 0.12 -1.30
C LYS A 402 -21.04 1.15 -1.34
N SER A 403 -20.79 2.40 -0.95
CA SER A 403 -21.78 3.48 -0.97
C SER A 403 -21.87 4.11 -2.37
N PRO A 404 -23.02 3.94 -3.07
CA PRO A 404 -23.21 4.61 -4.36
C PRO A 404 -23.11 6.13 -4.27
N LEU A 405 -23.62 6.70 -3.18
CA LEU A 405 -23.55 8.15 -2.94
C LEU A 405 -22.08 8.61 -2.85
N TRP A 406 -21.26 7.90 -2.10
CA TRP A 406 -19.85 8.28 -1.93
C TRP A 406 -19.09 8.17 -3.25
N ARG A 407 -19.35 7.14 -4.03
CA ARG A 407 -18.75 7.02 -5.38
C ARG A 407 -19.13 8.20 -6.27
N LYS A 408 -20.39 8.62 -6.22
CA LYS A 408 -20.88 9.79 -6.98
C LYS A 408 -20.18 11.06 -6.54
N ILE A 409 -20.07 11.28 -5.24
CA ILE A 409 -19.35 12.45 -4.69
C ILE A 409 -17.91 12.44 -5.19
N ILE A 410 -17.21 11.32 -5.08
CA ILE A 410 -15.81 11.19 -5.48
C ILE A 410 -15.64 11.44 -6.98
N ALA A 411 -16.48 10.84 -7.82
CA ALA A 411 -16.43 11.04 -9.27
C ALA A 411 -16.52 12.53 -9.63
N ASN A 412 -17.38 13.26 -8.96
CA ASN A 412 -17.62 14.68 -9.26
C ASN A 412 -16.60 15.61 -8.59
N VAL A 413 -16.14 15.31 -7.39
CA VAL A 413 -15.06 16.06 -6.74
C VAL A 413 -13.76 15.92 -7.52
N MET A 414 -13.46 14.72 -8.00
CA MET A 414 -12.22 14.43 -8.75
C MET A 414 -12.33 14.75 -10.24
N ASN A 415 -13.54 14.89 -10.77
CA ASN A 415 -13.82 14.94 -12.20
C ASN A 415 -13.20 13.75 -12.93
N MET A 416 -13.52 12.56 -12.46
CA MET A 416 -13.00 11.30 -13.00
C MET A 416 -14.09 10.26 -13.06
N LYS A 417 -13.99 9.37 -14.05
CA LYS A 417 -14.80 8.17 -14.07
C LYS A 417 -14.33 7.24 -12.97
N VAL A 418 -15.26 6.66 -12.21
CA VAL A 418 -14.97 5.75 -11.10
C VAL A 418 -15.48 4.36 -11.45
N ASP A 419 -14.53 3.43 -11.59
CA ASP A 419 -14.82 2.05 -12.00
C ASP A 419 -14.89 1.12 -10.80
N LEU A 420 -15.92 0.27 -10.77
CA LEU A 420 -16.03 -0.86 -9.85
C LEU A 420 -15.47 -2.11 -10.50
N ILE A 421 -14.83 -2.96 -9.72
CA ILE A 421 -14.28 -4.23 -10.19
C ILE A 421 -15.02 -5.41 -9.58
N GLU A 422 -14.97 -6.57 -10.27
CA GLU A 422 -15.69 -7.77 -9.87
C GLU A 422 -15.20 -8.34 -8.52
N SER A 423 -13.91 -8.29 -8.27
CA SER A 423 -13.31 -8.90 -7.09
C SER A 423 -12.26 -7.98 -6.45
N GLU A 424 -12.29 -7.89 -5.13
CA GLU A 424 -11.36 -7.10 -4.33
C GLU A 424 -10.42 -8.01 -3.52
N GLU A 425 -9.87 -9.06 -4.12
CA GLU A 425 -9.00 -10.00 -3.41
C GLU A 425 -7.57 -9.47 -3.20
N GLY A 426 -7.36 -8.19 -3.45
CA GLY A 426 -6.19 -7.43 -3.04
C GLY A 426 -4.84 -7.96 -3.50
N PRO A 427 -3.82 -7.90 -2.60
CA PRO A 427 -2.46 -8.28 -2.95
C PRO A 427 -2.30 -9.73 -3.39
N GLY A 428 -3.10 -10.66 -2.83
CA GLY A 428 -3.03 -12.07 -3.19
C GLY A 428 -3.37 -12.33 -4.65
N TYR A 429 -4.40 -11.65 -5.15
CA TYR A 429 -4.78 -11.77 -6.56
C TYR A 429 -3.72 -11.17 -7.47
N GLY A 430 -3.19 -10.00 -7.11
CA GLY A 430 -2.08 -9.38 -7.84
C GLY A 430 -0.86 -10.27 -7.88
N ALA A 431 -0.51 -10.90 -6.78
CA ALA A 431 0.60 -11.85 -6.72
C ALA A 431 0.38 -13.04 -7.65
N ALA A 432 -0.83 -13.61 -7.68
CA ALA A 432 -1.15 -14.71 -8.60
C ALA A 432 -1.03 -14.28 -10.07
N ILE A 433 -1.45 -13.07 -10.39
CA ILE A 433 -1.26 -12.50 -11.75
C ILE A 433 0.24 -12.40 -12.08
N LEU A 434 1.05 -11.90 -11.15
CA LEU A 434 2.51 -11.83 -11.34
C LEU A 434 3.10 -13.21 -11.57
N ALA A 435 2.62 -14.23 -10.85
CA ALA A 435 3.07 -15.62 -11.05
C ALA A 435 2.74 -16.10 -12.46
N ALA A 436 1.55 -15.82 -12.96
CA ALA A 436 1.14 -16.19 -14.32
C ALA A 436 2.02 -15.51 -15.38
N VAL A 437 2.33 -14.22 -15.18
CA VAL A 437 3.24 -13.50 -16.10
C VAL A 437 4.64 -14.11 -16.06
N GLY A 438 5.16 -14.38 -14.87
CA GLY A 438 6.50 -15.00 -14.71
C GLY A 438 6.59 -16.38 -15.34
N CYS A 439 5.48 -17.11 -15.41
CA CYS A 439 5.41 -18.41 -16.07
C CYS A 439 5.15 -18.32 -17.58
N GLY A 440 5.09 -17.13 -18.14
CA GLY A 440 4.96 -16.92 -19.57
C GLY A 440 3.56 -17.00 -20.16
N VAL A 441 2.52 -16.97 -19.31
CA VAL A 441 1.13 -17.01 -19.80
C VAL A 441 0.73 -15.70 -20.48
N PHE A 442 1.33 -14.59 -20.07
CA PHE A 442 1.10 -13.27 -20.63
C PHE A 442 2.43 -12.59 -20.91
N ASP A 443 2.45 -11.68 -21.89
CA ASP A 443 3.67 -10.98 -22.30
C ASP A 443 4.08 -9.85 -21.32
N SER A 444 3.12 -9.31 -20.58
CA SER A 444 3.38 -8.23 -19.62
C SER A 444 2.39 -8.23 -18.47
N VAL A 445 2.76 -7.58 -17.37
CA VAL A 445 1.87 -7.38 -16.22
C VAL A 445 0.66 -6.54 -16.62
N GLU A 446 0.89 -5.48 -17.41
CA GLU A 446 -0.20 -4.62 -17.89
C GLU A 446 -1.24 -5.40 -18.69
N GLU A 447 -0.79 -6.20 -19.65
CA GLU A 447 -1.67 -7.04 -20.46
C GLU A 447 -2.46 -8.04 -19.60
N ALA A 448 -1.77 -8.74 -18.71
CA ALA A 448 -2.38 -9.74 -17.82
C ALA A 448 -3.44 -9.11 -16.93
N ALA A 449 -3.10 -8.04 -16.24
CA ALA A 449 -4.00 -7.37 -15.31
C ALA A 449 -5.26 -6.83 -16.03
N LYS A 450 -5.08 -6.17 -17.16
CA LYS A 450 -6.21 -5.62 -17.94
C LYS A 450 -7.11 -6.69 -18.51
N LYS A 451 -6.56 -7.87 -18.81
CA LYS A 451 -7.35 -9.01 -19.32
C LYS A 451 -8.12 -9.74 -18.21
N LEU A 452 -7.49 -9.92 -17.05
CA LEU A 452 -8.04 -10.74 -15.96
C LEU A 452 -8.95 -9.99 -15.02
N VAL A 453 -8.73 -8.68 -14.83
CA VAL A 453 -9.54 -7.85 -13.93
C VAL A 453 -10.70 -7.24 -14.72
N LYS A 454 -11.92 -7.48 -14.25
CA LYS A 454 -13.14 -7.05 -14.94
C LYS A 454 -13.80 -5.88 -14.23
N VAL A 455 -14.11 -4.83 -15.00
CA VAL A 455 -14.91 -3.70 -14.55
C VAL A 455 -16.39 -4.09 -14.64
N THR A 456 -17.12 -3.93 -13.54
CA THR A 456 -18.55 -4.29 -13.44
C THR A 456 -19.50 -3.10 -13.53
N GLY A 457 -18.98 -1.90 -13.36
CA GLY A 457 -19.78 -0.68 -13.44
C GLY A 457 -18.90 0.54 -13.40
N THR A 458 -19.45 1.67 -13.83
CA THR A 458 -18.73 2.94 -13.86
C THR A 458 -19.68 4.07 -13.44
N GLU A 459 -19.22 4.90 -12.51
CA GLU A 459 -19.88 6.15 -12.14
C GLU A 459 -19.22 7.26 -12.95
N GLU A 460 -20.00 7.95 -13.77
CA GLU A 460 -19.48 9.05 -14.58
C GLU A 460 -19.71 10.39 -13.90
N PRO A 461 -18.76 11.34 -14.02
CA PRO A 461 -18.98 12.68 -13.49
C PRO A 461 -20.03 13.43 -14.34
N ASP A 462 -20.82 14.28 -13.69
CA ASP A 462 -21.77 15.16 -14.31
C ASP A 462 -21.13 16.55 -14.40
N PRO A 463 -20.98 17.14 -15.58
CA PRO A 463 -20.30 18.45 -15.75
C PRO A 463 -20.84 19.57 -14.85
N GLU A 464 -22.16 19.63 -14.64
CA GLU A 464 -22.77 20.63 -13.78
C GLU A 464 -22.37 20.44 -12.31
N LEU A 465 -22.40 19.18 -11.85
CA LEU A 465 -22.01 18.86 -10.47
C LEU A 465 -20.51 19.02 -10.26
N VAL A 466 -19.70 18.68 -11.26
CA VAL A 466 -18.25 18.92 -11.24
C VAL A 466 -17.96 20.41 -10.99
N GLN A 467 -18.68 21.29 -11.67
CA GLN A 467 -18.48 22.73 -11.51
C GLN A 467 -18.85 23.20 -10.09
N LYS A 468 -19.94 22.70 -9.53
CA LYS A 468 -20.32 23.01 -8.14
C LYS A 468 -19.24 22.55 -7.15
N TYR A 469 -18.74 21.34 -7.32
CA TYR A 469 -17.68 20.82 -6.44
C TYR A 469 -16.34 21.52 -6.65
N GLU A 470 -16.07 22.00 -7.85
CA GLU A 470 -14.85 22.79 -8.09
C GLU A 470 -14.85 24.05 -7.22
N GLU A 471 -15.96 24.76 -7.16
CA GLU A 471 -16.11 25.95 -6.31
C GLU A 471 -15.94 25.59 -4.83
N ARG A 472 -16.56 24.49 -4.39
CA ARG A 472 -16.46 24.02 -3.01
C ARG A 472 -15.03 23.59 -2.65
N TYR A 473 -14.35 22.93 -3.57
CA TYR A 473 -12.97 22.50 -3.35
C TYR A 473 -12.03 23.70 -3.21
N GLN A 474 -12.21 24.75 -3.99
CA GLN A 474 -11.38 25.95 -3.89
C GLN A 474 -11.52 26.59 -2.51
N GLU A 475 -12.70 26.55 -1.90
CA GLU A 475 -12.91 27.00 -0.52
C GLU A 475 -12.27 26.03 0.48
N PHE A 476 -12.46 24.72 0.30
CA PHE A 476 -11.92 23.68 1.19
C PHE A 476 -10.40 23.79 1.35
N LYS A 477 -9.68 23.97 0.26
CA LYS A 477 -8.21 23.99 0.31
C LYS A 477 -7.62 25.19 1.03
N GLU A 478 -8.42 26.22 1.33
CA GLU A 478 -8.01 27.36 2.14
C GLU A 478 -8.00 27.06 3.64
N LEU A 479 -8.73 26.03 4.08
CA LEU A 479 -9.00 25.78 5.49
C LEU A 479 -7.76 25.27 6.26
N TYR A 480 -7.07 24.28 5.73
CA TYR A 480 -5.89 23.75 6.41
C TYR A 480 -4.81 24.83 6.62
N PRO A 481 -4.43 25.63 5.62
CA PRO A 481 -3.45 26.70 5.83
C PRO A 481 -3.82 27.69 6.94
N VAL A 482 -5.10 28.01 7.07
CA VAL A 482 -5.59 28.92 8.12
C VAL A 482 -5.51 28.25 9.50
N LEU A 483 -5.80 26.96 9.60
CA LEU A 483 -5.84 26.23 10.86
C LEU A 483 -4.51 25.60 11.29
N LYS A 484 -3.56 25.52 10.37
CA LYS A 484 -2.25 24.89 10.60
C LYS A 484 -1.57 25.39 11.87
N GLY A 485 -1.49 26.70 12.05
CA GLY A 485 -0.85 27.28 13.22
C GLY A 485 -1.53 26.88 14.52
N PHE A 486 -2.85 26.80 14.52
CA PHE A 486 -3.62 26.36 15.68
C PHE A 486 -3.32 24.89 16.02
N PHE A 487 -3.32 24.01 15.00
CA PHE A 487 -3.01 22.59 15.21
C PHE A 487 -1.62 22.40 15.79
N GLN A 488 -0.64 23.12 15.28
CA GLN A 488 0.76 22.96 15.70
C GLN A 488 1.05 23.48 17.10
N LYS A 489 0.25 24.43 17.61
CA LYS A 489 0.36 24.90 18.99
C LYS A 489 0.06 23.83 20.04
N LYS A 490 -0.67 22.80 19.67
CA LYS A 490 -1.09 21.72 20.59
C LYS A 490 -0.08 20.58 20.69
N GLN A 491 1.06 20.67 20.02
CA GLN A 491 2.10 19.62 20.05
C GLN A 491 3.02 19.69 21.27
N VAL A 492 2.71 20.46 22.24
CA VAL A 492 3.54 20.59 23.44
C VAL A 492 3.26 19.45 24.40
#